data_b7a2c790cc54207efc44849263d19922
#
_entry.id   b7a2c790cc54207efc44849263d19922
#
_cell.length_a   1.000
_cell.length_b   1.000
_cell.length_c   1.000
_cell.angle_alpha   90.00
_cell.angle_beta   90.00
_cell.angle_gamma   90.00
#
_symmetry.space_group_name_H-M   'P 1'
#
loop_
_entity.id
_entity.type
_entity.pdbx_description
1 polymer ?
#
loop_
_entity_poly.entity_id
_entity_poly.type
_entity_poly.pdbx_seq_one_letter_code
_entity_poly.pdbx_strand_id
1 'polypeptide(L)'
;VRLKDKIAIVTGASSDIGLEISKKFVEEGAKVILLGRRIDKLEQARKTIPEYSSKTSAMACDLTNEAQVIQTVNQIMDHYGKIDILVNNAGTITDPIHFHEMQDKDLNSLVDTNLFGTFRITKSVLIKMLENKNGGNIINIGSISAERAIPKVHLTVYCTTKAAINMFTKGLAVEYARKNIRCNCINPGIVNAGMIKSYLDYPEARKVLEDRQPINKIGQPEDVANAAVYLASDEAKWISGTILNVDGGKSASEG
;
A
#
# COMPACT_ATOMS: atom_id res chain seq x y z
N VAL A 1 -19.06 10.89 -4.17
CA VAL A 1 -17.67 11.35 -4.48
C VAL A 1 -17.00 11.70 -3.16
N ARG A 2 -16.30 10.72 -2.58
CA ARG A 2 -15.77 10.78 -1.22
C ARG A 2 -14.40 11.46 -1.11
N LEU A 3 -13.65 11.56 -2.22
CA LEU A 3 -12.29 12.10 -2.26
C LEU A 3 -12.16 13.32 -3.18
N LYS A 4 -13.25 14.08 -3.33
CA LYS A 4 -13.30 15.26 -4.22
C LYS A 4 -12.15 16.22 -3.93
N ASP A 5 -11.41 16.59 -4.98
CA ASP A 5 -10.30 17.56 -4.97
C ASP A 5 -9.12 17.20 -4.03
N LYS A 6 -9.05 15.95 -3.54
CA LYS A 6 -7.90 15.45 -2.79
C LYS A 6 -6.74 15.14 -3.73
N ILE A 7 -5.53 15.43 -3.27
CA ILE A 7 -4.29 15.07 -3.94
C ILE A 7 -3.73 13.83 -3.25
N ALA A 8 -3.65 12.73 -3.97
CA ALA A 8 -3.25 11.44 -3.44
C ALA A 8 -1.98 10.90 -4.12
N ILE A 9 -1.02 10.43 -3.34
CA ILE A 9 0.15 9.70 -3.80
C ILE A 9 -0.10 8.22 -3.56
N VAL A 10 0.09 7.37 -4.58
CA VAL A 10 0.05 5.92 -4.45
C VAL A 10 1.39 5.34 -4.91
N THR A 11 2.11 4.71 -3.99
CA THR A 11 3.37 4.04 -4.31
C THR A 11 3.13 2.62 -4.82
N GLY A 12 3.99 2.12 -5.73
CA GLY A 12 3.79 0.82 -6.36
C GLY A 12 2.52 0.74 -7.23
N ALA A 13 2.11 1.87 -7.80
CA ALA A 13 0.84 2.03 -8.50
C ALA A 13 0.81 1.45 -9.93
N SER A 14 1.88 0.78 -10.38
CA SER A 14 1.92 0.17 -11.72
C SER A 14 1.29 -1.21 -11.79
N SER A 15 0.85 -1.79 -10.68
CA SER A 15 0.33 -3.16 -10.66
C SER A 15 -0.75 -3.37 -9.60
N ASP A 16 -1.68 -4.26 -9.94
CA ASP A 16 -2.67 -4.90 -9.08
C ASP A 16 -3.32 -3.96 -8.03
N ILE A 17 -3.02 -4.15 -6.73
CA ILE A 17 -3.64 -3.40 -5.63
C ILE A 17 -3.40 -1.89 -5.77
N GLY A 18 -2.17 -1.47 -6.05
CA GLY A 18 -1.84 -0.04 -6.19
C GLY A 18 -2.55 0.64 -7.36
N LEU A 19 -2.66 -0.07 -8.49
CA LEU A 19 -3.41 0.40 -9.65
C LEU A 19 -4.90 0.50 -9.35
N GLU A 20 -5.47 -0.51 -8.69
CA GLU A 20 -6.90 -0.52 -8.38
C GLU A 20 -7.28 0.55 -7.34
N ILE A 21 -6.41 0.79 -6.34
CA ILE A 21 -6.55 1.94 -5.43
C ILE A 21 -6.55 3.25 -6.22
N SER A 22 -5.62 3.39 -7.18
CA SER A 22 -5.53 4.59 -8.01
C SER A 22 -6.79 4.83 -8.83
N LYS A 23 -7.37 3.77 -9.43
CA LYS A 23 -8.65 3.85 -10.17
C LYS A 23 -9.79 4.30 -9.26
N LYS A 24 -9.99 3.61 -8.14
CA LYS A 24 -11.06 3.94 -7.19
C LYS A 24 -10.92 5.35 -6.62
N PHE A 25 -9.72 5.83 -6.37
CA PHE A 25 -9.49 7.20 -5.92
C PHE A 25 -9.88 8.23 -6.98
N VAL A 26 -9.57 7.97 -8.27
CA VAL A 26 -10.01 8.82 -9.39
C VAL A 26 -11.54 8.80 -9.53
N GLU A 27 -12.19 7.64 -9.46
CA GLU A 27 -13.64 7.49 -9.47
C GLU A 27 -14.30 8.29 -8.34
N GLU A 28 -13.63 8.39 -7.18
CA GLU A 28 -14.07 9.17 -6.02
C GLU A 28 -13.61 10.64 -6.06
N GLY A 29 -13.07 11.11 -7.18
CA GLY A 29 -12.81 12.53 -7.44
C GLY A 29 -11.43 13.03 -7.04
N ALA A 30 -10.51 12.17 -6.62
CA ALA A 30 -9.13 12.56 -6.32
C ALA A 30 -8.31 12.79 -7.60
N LYS A 31 -7.25 13.60 -7.47
CA LYS A 31 -6.11 13.57 -8.39
C LYS A 31 -5.05 12.64 -7.82
N VAL A 32 -4.56 11.72 -8.62
CA VAL A 32 -3.68 10.64 -8.16
C VAL A 32 -2.33 10.70 -8.84
N ILE A 33 -1.27 10.73 -8.04
CA ILE A 33 0.11 10.61 -8.48
C ILE A 33 0.54 9.15 -8.32
N LEU A 34 0.75 8.48 -9.44
CA LEU A 34 1.24 7.11 -9.50
C LEU A 34 2.75 7.11 -9.35
N LEU A 35 3.28 6.55 -8.25
CA LEU A 35 4.72 6.42 -8.03
C LEU A 35 5.20 4.98 -8.18
N GLY A 36 6.38 4.82 -8.78
CA GLY A 36 7.08 3.54 -8.89
C GLY A 36 8.40 3.70 -9.65
N ARG A 37 9.20 2.65 -9.71
CA ARG A 37 10.55 2.73 -10.32
C ARG A 37 10.55 2.83 -11.84
N ARG A 38 9.56 2.24 -12.51
CA ARG A 38 9.51 2.10 -13.98
C ARG A 38 8.43 2.99 -14.57
N ILE A 39 8.85 4.10 -15.16
CA ILE A 39 7.93 5.08 -15.72
C ILE A 39 7.08 4.51 -16.87
N ASP A 40 7.66 3.65 -17.70
CA ASP A 40 6.97 2.98 -18.81
C ASP A 40 5.77 2.16 -18.31
N LYS A 41 5.96 1.40 -17.22
CA LYS A 41 4.90 0.60 -16.58
C LYS A 41 3.85 1.47 -15.90
N LEU A 42 4.26 2.57 -15.26
CA LEU A 42 3.34 3.53 -14.66
C LEU A 42 2.46 4.19 -15.74
N GLU A 43 3.04 4.60 -16.86
CA GLU A 43 2.28 5.19 -17.96
C GLU A 43 1.32 4.19 -18.63
N GLN A 44 1.74 2.93 -18.79
CA GLN A 44 0.84 1.88 -19.26
C GLN A 44 -0.34 1.67 -18.30
N ALA A 45 -0.06 1.55 -17.01
CA ALA A 45 -1.08 1.39 -15.99
C ALA A 45 -2.03 2.61 -15.93
N ARG A 46 -1.47 3.82 -15.96
CA ARG A 46 -2.21 5.08 -15.93
C ARG A 46 -3.26 5.17 -17.05
N LYS A 47 -2.91 4.75 -18.26
CA LYS A 47 -3.82 4.75 -19.42
C LYS A 47 -5.06 3.86 -19.23
N THR A 48 -5.04 2.92 -18.28
CA THR A 48 -6.19 2.07 -17.96
C THR A 48 -7.16 2.71 -16.96
N ILE A 49 -6.80 3.87 -16.41
CA ILE A 49 -7.63 4.60 -15.43
C ILE A 49 -8.59 5.52 -16.19
N PRO A 50 -9.90 5.51 -15.88
CA PRO A 50 -10.82 6.50 -16.44
C PRO A 50 -10.35 7.93 -16.16
N GLU A 51 -10.53 8.85 -17.11
CA GLU A 51 -10.10 10.25 -16.99
C GLU A 51 -8.60 10.45 -16.67
N TYR A 52 -7.74 9.48 -17.00
CA TYR A 52 -6.33 9.48 -16.60
C TYR A 52 -5.59 10.79 -16.96
N SER A 53 -5.90 11.40 -18.09
CA SER A 53 -5.20 12.59 -18.58
C SER A 53 -5.39 13.81 -17.68
N SER A 54 -6.57 13.96 -17.08
CA SER A 54 -6.93 15.11 -16.23
C SER A 54 -6.78 14.83 -14.73
N LYS A 55 -6.86 13.56 -14.33
CA LYS A 55 -6.91 13.16 -12.92
C LYS A 55 -5.66 12.45 -12.43
N THR A 56 -4.73 12.09 -13.32
CA THR A 56 -3.56 11.34 -12.90
C THR A 56 -2.25 11.87 -13.48
N SER A 57 -1.16 11.67 -12.74
CA SER A 57 0.20 11.80 -13.24
C SER A 57 1.03 10.57 -12.84
N ALA A 58 2.10 10.30 -13.58
CA ALA A 58 3.04 9.23 -13.27
C ALA A 58 4.42 9.82 -13.04
N MET A 59 5.10 9.39 -11.98
CA MET A 59 6.45 9.85 -11.66
C MET A 59 7.34 8.66 -11.27
N ALA A 60 8.53 8.59 -11.87
CA ALA A 60 9.52 7.59 -11.48
C ALA A 60 10.13 7.96 -10.12
N CYS A 61 10.09 7.03 -9.18
CA CYS A 61 10.69 7.20 -7.87
C CYS A 61 11.13 5.85 -7.32
N ASP A 62 12.44 5.73 -7.02
CA ASP A 62 12.97 4.62 -6.27
C ASP A 62 12.99 4.98 -4.78
N LEU A 63 12.15 4.31 -4.00
CA LEU A 63 12.01 4.58 -2.56
C LEU A 63 13.27 4.19 -1.75
N THR A 64 14.18 3.42 -2.34
CA THR A 64 15.48 3.11 -1.71
C THR A 64 16.48 4.27 -1.83
N ASN A 65 16.21 5.26 -2.68
CA ASN A 65 17.01 6.46 -2.89
C ASN A 65 16.37 7.68 -2.21
N GLU A 66 16.91 8.09 -1.06
CA GLU A 66 16.37 9.21 -0.26
C GLU A 66 16.34 10.54 -1.04
N ALA A 67 17.40 10.85 -1.79
CA ALA A 67 17.47 12.09 -2.56
C ALA A 67 16.38 12.15 -3.65
N GLN A 68 16.14 11.03 -4.33
CA GLN A 68 15.08 10.92 -5.32
C GLN A 68 13.69 11.07 -4.69
N VAL A 69 13.47 10.48 -3.52
CA VAL A 69 12.20 10.61 -2.77
C VAL A 69 11.94 12.09 -2.44
N ILE A 70 12.92 12.78 -1.86
CA ILE A 70 12.80 14.21 -1.49
C ILE A 70 12.51 15.06 -2.74
N GLN A 71 13.25 14.85 -3.81
CA GLN A 71 13.05 15.57 -5.06
C GLN A 71 11.64 15.35 -5.62
N THR A 72 11.18 14.10 -5.65
CA THR A 72 9.86 13.76 -6.18
C THR A 72 8.73 14.40 -5.35
N VAL A 73 8.83 14.35 -4.02
CA VAL A 73 7.83 14.99 -3.14
C VAL A 73 7.80 16.49 -3.31
N ASN A 74 8.96 17.15 -3.46
CA ASN A 74 9.01 18.59 -3.74
C ASN A 74 8.37 18.92 -5.10
N GLN A 75 8.65 18.19 -6.17
CA GLN A 75 8.01 18.37 -7.48
C GLN A 75 6.48 18.22 -7.41
N ILE A 76 5.97 17.27 -6.60
CA ILE A 76 4.52 17.12 -6.38
C ILE A 76 3.97 18.36 -5.67
N MET A 77 4.64 18.85 -4.65
CA MET A 77 4.22 20.08 -3.95
C MET A 77 4.23 21.31 -4.85
N ASP A 78 5.28 21.48 -5.66
CA ASP A 78 5.38 22.59 -6.61
C ASP A 78 4.24 22.59 -7.63
N HIS A 79 3.80 21.40 -8.06
CA HIS A 79 2.74 21.25 -9.07
C HIS A 79 1.33 21.32 -8.48
N TYR A 80 1.08 20.70 -7.33
CA TYR A 80 -0.26 20.53 -6.76
C TYR A 80 -0.53 21.44 -5.55
N GLY A 81 0.51 22.01 -4.92
CA GLY A 81 0.42 22.89 -3.77
C GLY A 81 0.09 22.20 -2.44
N LYS A 82 -0.30 20.92 -2.48
CA LYS A 82 -0.63 20.12 -1.28
C LYS A 82 -0.54 18.63 -1.55
N ILE A 83 -0.47 17.85 -0.47
CA ILE A 83 -0.64 16.39 -0.48
C ILE A 83 -1.65 16.06 0.63
N ASP A 84 -2.80 15.49 0.27
CA ASP A 84 -3.86 15.14 1.23
C ASP A 84 -3.76 13.68 1.67
N ILE A 85 -3.32 12.78 0.76
CA ILE A 85 -3.33 11.33 1.01
C ILE A 85 -2.02 10.71 0.52
N LEU A 86 -1.42 9.85 1.36
CA LEU A 86 -0.33 8.96 0.97
C LEU A 86 -0.77 7.51 1.14
N VAL A 87 -0.68 6.71 0.08
CA VAL A 87 -0.84 5.26 0.13
C VAL A 87 0.50 4.59 -0.08
N ASN A 88 1.03 4.00 0.99
CA ASN A 88 2.23 3.19 0.98
C ASN A 88 1.89 1.76 0.57
N ASN A 89 1.83 1.51 -0.74
CA ASN A 89 1.54 0.21 -1.31
C ASN A 89 2.79 -0.48 -1.89
N ALA A 90 3.83 0.28 -2.23
CA ALA A 90 5.06 -0.31 -2.76
C ALA A 90 5.65 -1.34 -1.78
N GLY A 91 5.97 -2.50 -2.30
CA GLY A 91 6.59 -3.57 -1.55
C GLY A 91 7.02 -4.70 -2.46
N THR A 92 7.88 -5.55 -1.94
CA THR A 92 8.38 -6.75 -2.61
C THR A 92 8.32 -7.94 -1.66
N ILE A 93 8.41 -9.13 -2.22
CA ILE A 93 8.48 -10.39 -1.52
C ILE A 93 9.53 -11.25 -2.23
N THR A 94 10.21 -12.09 -1.51
CA THR A 94 11.12 -13.10 -2.07
C THR A 94 10.39 -14.42 -2.29
N ASP A 95 10.99 -15.32 -3.08
CA ASP A 95 10.57 -16.70 -3.06
C ASP A 95 10.71 -17.29 -1.64
N PRO A 96 9.87 -18.27 -1.28
CA PRO A 96 9.97 -18.96 0.00
C PRO A 96 11.35 -19.55 0.22
N ILE A 97 12.03 -19.16 1.31
CA ILE A 97 13.37 -19.62 1.65
C ILE A 97 13.52 -19.73 3.18
N HIS A 98 14.22 -20.76 3.65
CA HIS A 98 14.56 -20.85 5.06
C HIS A 98 15.48 -19.69 5.49
N PHE A 99 15.24 -19.14 6.67
CA PHE A 99 15.92 -17.93 7.11
C PHE A 99 17.46 -18.07 7.11
N HIS A 100 17.99 -19.23 7.50
CA HIS A 100 19.44 -19.50 7.52
C HIS A 100 20.07 -19.65 6.12
N GLU A 101 19.26 -19.83 5.08
CA GLU A 101 19.71 -19.93 3.68
C GLU A 101 19.58 -18.59 2.93
N MET A 102 18.89 -17.60 3.53
CA MET A 102 18.65 -16.31 2.91
C MET A 102 19.97 -15.52 2.77
N GLN A 103 20.23 -15.04 1.56
CA GLN A 103 21.40 -14.20 1.29
C GLN A 103 21.21 -12.80 1.88
N ASP A 104 22.27 -12.19 2.44
CA ASP A 104 22.23 -10.83 2.99
C ASP A 104 21.73 -9.80 1.98
N LYS A 105 22.06 -9.94 0.69
CA LYS A 105 21.58 -9.05 -0.37
C LYS A 105 20.06 -9.06 -0.48
N ASP A 106 19.41 -10.23 -0.36
CA ASP A 106 17.98 -10.38 -0.51
C ASP A 106 17.26 -9.89 0.76
N LEU A 107 17.84 -10.18 1.93
CA LEU A 107 17.41 -9.64 3.21
C LEU A 107 17.43 -8.10 3.18
N ASN A 108 18.58 -7.51 2.83
CA ASN A 108 18.75 -6.05 2.78
C ASN A 108 17.82 -5.41 1.76
N SER A 109 17.67 -5.99 0.57
CA SER A 109 16.77 -5.50 -0.48
C SER A 109 15.30 -5.50 -0.02
N LEU A 110 14.89 -6.57 0.67
CA LEU A 110 13.53 -6.70 1.19
C LEU A 110 13.22 -5.66 2.28
N VAL A 111 14.15 -5.51 3.24
CA VAL A 111 14.02 -4.54 4.33
C VAL A 111 14.10 -3.11 3.80
N ASP A 112 15.04 -2.82 2.90
CA ASP A 112 15.21 -1.47 2.35
C ASP A 112 13.99 -1.03 1.54
N THR A 113 13.40 -1.93 0.74
CA THR A 113 12.20 -1.63 -0.04
C THR A 113 10.95 -1.51 0.85
N ASN A 114 10.65 -2.54 1.65
CA ASN A 114 9.37 -2.64 2.35
C ASN A 114 9.30 -1.74 3.59
N LEU A 115 10.42 -1.52 4.25
CA LEU A 115 10.46 -0.78 5.52
C LEU A 115 11.10 0.60 5.34
N PHE A 116 12.37 0.67 4.99
CA PHE A 116 13.05 1.96 4.87
C PHE A 116 12.50 2.82 3.74
N GLY A 117 12.12 2.22 2.61
CA GLY A 117 11.46 2.92 1.52
C GLY A 117 10.14 3.55 1.96
N THR A 118 9.33 2.80 2.71
CA THR A 118 8.09 3.31 3.32
C THR A 118 8.39 4.44 4.31
N PHE A 119 9.44 4.33 5.13
CA PHE A 119 9.82 5.39 6.08
C PHE A 119 10.27 6.66 5.36
N ARG A 120 11.11 6.55 4.32
CA ARG A 120 11.62 7.71 3.56
C ARG A 120 10.50 8.51 2.92
N ILE A 121 9.60 7.85 2.19
CA ILE A 121 8.49 8.56 1.52
C ILE A 121 7.52 9.12 2.55
N THR A 122 7.21 8.38 3.61
CA THR A 122 6.32 8.86 4.66
C THR A 122 6.89 10.08 5.37
N LYS A 123 8.17 10.07 5.75
CA LYS A 123 8.86 11.22 6.37
C LYS A 123 8.79 12.45 5.46
N SER A 124 9.13 12.28 4.18
CA SER A 124 9.12 13.39 3.22
C SER A 124 7.73 13.98 3.02
N VAL A 125 6.69 13.14 2.91
CA VAL A 125 5.30 13.58 2.77
C VAL A 125 4.76 14.18 4.07
N LEU A 126 5.08 13.61 5.23
CA LEU A 126 4.67 14.14 6.53
C LEU A 126 5.14 15.59 6.75
N ILE A 127 6.39 15.91 6.37
CA ILE A 127 6.91 17.28 6.43
C ILE A 127 5.96 18.23 5.67
N LYS A 128 5.49 17.83 4.50
CA LYS A 128 4.57 18.63 3.68
C LYS A 128 3.14 18.66 4.23
N MET A 129 2.66 17.54 4.77
CA MET A 129 1.34 17.49 5.43
C MET A 129 1.28 18.37 6.67
N LEU A 130 2.38 18.51 7.42
CA LEU A 130 2.45 19.39 8.58
C LEU A 130 2.35 20.88 8.22
N GLU A 131 2.74 21.27 7.01
CA GLU A 131 2.56 22.60 6.45
C GLU A 131 1.11 22.84 6.01
N ASN A 132 0.34 21.77 5.80
CA ASN A 132 -1.07 21.83 5.38
C ASN A 132 -2.00 21.98 6.60
N LYS A 133 -2.75 23.08 6.67
CA LYS A 133 -3.70 23.36 7.76
C LYS A 133 -4.78 22.29 7.94
N ASN A 134 -5.10 21.55 6.89
CA ASN A 134 -6.13 20.51 6.90
C ASN A 134 -5.62 19.14 7.34
N GLY A 135 -4.32 19.03 7.68
CA GLY A 135 -3.72 17.75 8.05
C GLY A 135 -3.52 16.82 6.85
N GLY A 136 -3.64 15.51 7.07
CA GLY A 136 -3.42 14.50 6.04
C GLY A 136 -3.90 13.11 6.43
N ASN A 137 -3.78 12.18 5.49
CA ASN A 137 -4.16 10.79 5.69
C ASN A 137 -3.12 9.84 5.09
N ILE A 138 -2.61 8.93 5.91
CA ILE A 138 -1.63 7.93 5.52
C ILE A 138 -2.29 6.55 5.59
N ILE A 139 -2.20 5.79 4.51
CA ILE A 139 -2.69 4.42 4.44
C ILE A 139 -1.51 3.52 4.08
N ASN A 140 -1.17 2.61 4.97
CA ASN A 140 -0.15 1.61 4.74
C ASN A 140 -0.78 0.30 4.26
N ILE A 141 -0.20 -0.34 3.26
CA ILE A 141 -0.59 -1.69 2.84
C ILE A 141 0.34 -2.70 3.52
N GLY A 142 -0.21 -3.33 4.54
CA GLY A 142 0.42 -4.39 5.31
C GLY A 142 0.26 -5.76 4.67
N SER A 143 -0.06 -6.74 5.50
CA SER A 143 -0.44 -8.11 5.14
C SER A 143 -0.96 -8.81 6.41
N ILE A 144 -1.87 -9.78 6.28
CA ILE A 144 -2.20 -10.68 7.40
C ILE A 144 -0.97 -11.46 7.90
N SER A 145 0.07 -11.58 7.08
CA SER A 145 1.36 -12.16 7.48
C SER A 145 2.11 -11.31 8.52
N ALA A 146 1.64 -10.09 8.81
CA ALA A 146 2.14 -9.26 9.90
C ALA A 146 1.73 -9.78 11.30
N GLU A 147 0.66 -10.55 11.37
CA GLU A 147 0.05 -11.00 12.63
C GLU A 147 0.25 -12.50 12.88
N ARG A 148 0.63 -13.23 11.84
CA ARG A 148 0.77 -14.69 11.90
C ARG A 148 1.79 -15.23 10.91
N ALA A 149 2.57 -16.21 11.34
CA ALA A 149 3.38 -17.00 10.44
C ALA A 149 2.54 -18.10 9.78
N ILE A 150 2.77 -18.31 8.48
CA ILE A 150 2.07 -19.36 7.73
C ILE A 150 2.98 -20.60 7.69
N PRO A 151 2.54 -21.76 8.21
CA PRO A 151 3.34 -22.97 8.18
C PRO A 151 3.80 -23.32 6.76
N LYS A 152 5.06 -23.76 6.62
CA LYS A 152 5.67 -24.20 5.34
C LYS A 152 5.82 -23.10 4.26
N VAL A 153 5.60 -21.83 4.59
CA VAL A 153 5.71 -20.75 3.58
C VAL A 153 7.04 -20.01 3.63
N HIS A 154 7.82 -20.12 4.73
CA HIS A 154 9.20 -19.62 4.86
C HIS A 154 9.39 -18.14 4.40
N LEU A 155 8.54 -17.23 4.88
CA LEU A 155 8.57 -15.79 4.57
C LEU A 155 8.92 -14.93 5.79
N THR A 156 9.80 -15.40 6.68
CA THR A 156 10.08 -14.78 7.98
C THR A 156 10.40 -13.29 7.88
N VAL A 157 11.32 -12.90 6.99
CA VAL A 157 11.72 -11.48 6.86
C VAL A 157 10.60 -10.64 6.29
N TYR A 158 9.85 -11.14 5.32
CA TYR A 158 8.66 -10.44 4.81
C TYR A 158 7.62 -10.20 5.91
N CYS A 159 7.28 -11.23 6.68
CA CYS A 159 6.36 -11.12 7.82
C CYS A 159 6.84 -10.07 8.82
N THR A 160 8.15 -10.08 9.14
CA THR A 160 8.77 -9.10 10.03
C THR A 160 8.63 -7.67 9.50
N THR A 161 8.88 -7.43 8.20
CA THR A 161 8.70 -6.09 7.61
C THR A 161 7.25 -5.63 7.69
N LYS A 162 6.29 -6.53 7.45
CA LYS A 162 4.86 -6.20 7.52
C LYS A 162 4.37 -5.97 8.96
N ALA A 163 4.90 -6.72 9.94
CA ALA A 163 4.65 -6.47 11.35
C ALA A 163 5.19 -5.11 11.79
N ALA A 164 6.39 -4.73 11.33
CA ALA A 164 6.96 -3.41 11.57
C ALA A 164 6.07 -2.28 11.00
N ILE A 165 5.48 -2.45 9.81
CA ILE A 165 4.54 -1.50 9.22
C ILE A 165 3.27 -1.35 10.06
N ASN A 166 2.74 -2.44 10.63
CA ASN A 166 1.60 -2.37 11.55
C ASN A 166 1.93 -1.51 12.78
N MET A 167 3.10 -1.71 13.39
CA MET A 167 3.50 -0.91 14.55
C MET A 167 3.83 0.54 14.17
N PHE A 168 4.49 0.77 13.04
CA PHE A 168 4.75 2.10 12.50
C PHE A 168 3.45 2.89 12.30
N THR A 169 2.40 2.24 11.79
CA THR A 169 1.07 2.84 11.65
C THR A 169 0.53 3.36 12.98
N LYS A 170 0.58 2.53 14.02
CA LYS A 170 0.12 2.91 15.37
C LYS A 170 0.94 4.06 15.95
N GLY A 171 2.27 4.02 15.77
CA GLY A 171 3.16 5.08 16.19
C GLY A 171 2.81 6.43 15.58
N LEU A 172 2.71 6.48 14.24
CA LEU A 172 2.35 7.71 13.52
C LEU A 172 0.95 8.22 13.90
N ALA A 173 -0.01 7.32 14.07
CA ALA A 173 -1.38 7.69 14.43
C ALA A 173 -1.42 8.44 15.76
N VAL A 174 -0.63 8.02 16.74
CA VAL A 174 -0.54 8.67 18.06
C VAL A 174 0.27 9.96 17.99
N GLU A 175 1.44 9.92 17.35
CA GLU A 175 2.38 11.05 17.29
C GLU A 175 1.79 12.27 16.58
N TYR A 176 1.03 12.05 15.49
CA TYR A 176 0.51 13.13 14.64
C TYR A 176 -1.00 13.41 14.81
N ALA A 177 -1.68 12.77 15.76
CA ALA A 177 -3.12 12.94 16.00
C ALA A 177 -3.52 14.42 16.16
N ARG A 178 -2.77 15.18 16.99
CA ARG A 178 -3.03 16.60 17.26
C ARG A 178 -2.72 17.52 16.07
N LYS A 179 -2.13 16.99 15.01
CA LYS A 179 -1.85 17.69 13.76
C LYS A 179 -2.87 17.37 12.67
N ASN A 180 -3.99 16.74 13.04
CA ASN A 180 -5.05 16.31 12.15
C ASN A 180 -4.53 15.36 11.03
N ILE A 181 -3.54 14.53 11.36
CA ILE A 181 -3.01 13.51 10.46
C ILE A 181 -3.45 12.15 10.99
N ARG A 182 -4.17 11.40 10.17
CA ARG A 182 -4.58 10.03 10.47
C ARG A 182 -3.62 9.05 9.79
N CYS A 183 -3.33 7.95 10.44
CA CYS A 183 -2.56 6.86 9.85
C CYS A 183 -3.25 5.53 10.14
N ASN A 184 -3.55 4.76 9.09
CA ASN A 184 -4.19 3.46 9.20
C ASN A 184 -3.47 2.44 8.30
N CYS A 185 -3.64 1.16 8.60
CA CYS A 185 -3.10 0.07 7.80
C CYS A 185 -4.23 -0.84 7.31
N ILE A 186 -4.09 -1.33 6.09
CA ILE A 186 -4.89 -2.41 5.54
C ILE A 186 -3.98 -3.63 5.45
N ASN A 187 -4.39 -4.74 6.04
CA ASN A 187 -3.73 -6.03 5.92
C ASN A 187 -4.52 -6.94 4.95
N PRO A 188 -4.15 -7.01 3.67
CA PRO A 188 -4.79 -7.94 2.75
C PRO A 188 -4.52 -9.39 3.14
N GLY A 189 -5.49 -10.25 2.90
CA GLY A 189 -5.34 -11.69 2.85
C GLY A 189 -4.74 -12.17 1.53
N ILE A 190 -5.20 -13.36 1.09
CA ILE A 190 -4.88 -13.86 -0.24
C ILE A 190 -5.74 -13.11 -1.26
N VAL A 191 -5.08 -12.28 -2.07
CA VAL A 191 -5.68 -11.45 -3.12
C VAL A 191 -5.15 -11.88 -4.47
N ASN A 192 -5.97 -11.82 -5.52
CA ASN A 192 -5.58 -12.09 -6.91
C ASN A 192 -4.63 -10.98 -7.42
N ALA A 193 -3.43 -10.95 -6.88
CA ALA A 193 -2.42 -9.94 -7.12
C ALA A 193 -1.00 -10.52 -6.97
N GLY A 194 -0.02 -9.88 -7.62
CA GLY A 194 1.40 -10.25 -7.47
C GLY A 194 1.70 -11.70 -7.81
N MET A 195 2.51 -12.35 -6.98
CA MET A 195 2.95 -13.74 -7.22
C MET A 195 1.81 -14.76 -7.19
N ILE A 196 0.76 -14.52 -6.42
CA ILE A 196 -0.39 -15.44 -6.32
C ILE A 196 -1.11 -15.58 -7.66
N LYS A 197 -1.08 -14.56 -8.51
CA LYS A 197 -1.80 -14.53 -9.77
C LYS A 197 -1.46 -15.71 -10.68
N SER A 198 -0.18 -16.05 -10.81
CA SER A 198 0.27 -17.18 -11.61
C SER A 198 -0.19 -18.55 -11.07
N TYR A 199 -0.39 -18.68 -9.76
CA TYR A 199 -0.94 -19.90 -9.16
C TYR A 199 -2.45 -20.03 -9.39
N LEU A 200 -3.16 -18.92 -9.51
CA LEU A 200 -4.62 -18.90 -9.74
C LEU A 200 -5.01 -19.29 -11.18
N ASP A 201 -4.07 -19.33 -12.10
CA ASP A 201 -4.30 -19.84 -13.46
C ASP A 201 -4.48 -21.38 -13.48
N TYR A 202 -4.08 -22.07 -12.41
CA TYR A 202 -4.26 -23.50 -12.24
C TYR A 202 -5.50 -23.78 -11.37
N PRO A 203 -6.57 -24.41 -11.91
CA PRO A 203 -7.83 -24.61 -11.19
C PRO A 203 -7.70 -25.34 -9.85
N GLU A 204 -6.82 -26.36 -9.79
CA GLU A 204 -6.56 -27.12 -8.56
C GLU A 204 -5.89 -26.27 -7.48
N ALA A 205 -4.87 -25.47 -7.87
CA ALA A 205 -4.19 -24.58 -6.95
C ALA A 205 -5.15 -23.46 -6.46
N ARG A 206 -5.95 -22.92 -7.36
CA ARG A 206 -7.00 -21.95 -7.03
C ARG A 206 -7.96 -22.55 -5.98
N LYS A 207 -8.51 -23.73 -6.23
CA LYS A 207 -9.43 -24.39 -5.30
C LYS A 207 -8.80 -24.59 -3.92
N VAL A 208 -7.56 -25.06 -3.84
CA VAL A 208 -6.85 -25.22 -2.56
C VAL A 208 -6.71 -23.90 -1.82
N LEU A 209 -6.50 -22.79 -2.50
CA LEU A 209 -6.38 -21.48 -1.89
C LEU A 209 -7.76 -20.95 -1.45
N GLU A 210 -8.80 -21.16 -2.25
CA GLU A 210 -10.18 -20.78 -1.93
C GLU A 210 -10.70 -21.55 -0.71
N ASP A 211 -10.51 -22.88 -0.67
CA ASP A 211 -10.92 -23.74 0.43
C ASP A 211 -10.26 -23.38 1.78
N ARG A 212 -9.12 -22.69 1.73
CA ARG A 212 -8.42 -22.16 2.91
C ARG A 212 -8.95 -20.81 3.41
N GLN A 213 -9.86 -20.16 2.65
CA GLN A 213 -10.47 -18.91 3.08
C GLN A 213 -11.84 -19.20 3.73
N PRO A 214 -12.17 -18.64 4.90
CA PRO A 214 -13.49 -18.86 5.53
C PRO A 214 -14.66 -18.51 4.62
N ILE A 215 -14.55 -17.47 3.79
CA ILE A 215 -15.60 -17.11 2.82
C ILE A 215 -15.51 -17.89 1.51
N ASN A 216 -14.59 -18.84 1.40
CA ASN A 216 -14.40 -19.74 0.25
C ASN A 216 -14.18 -18.99 -1.10
N LYS A 217 -13.47 -17.87 -1.06
CA LYS A 217 -13.13 -17.04 -2.25
C LYS A 217 -11.77 -16.38 -2.07
N ILE A 218 -11.09 -16.14 -3.17
CA ILE A 218 -9.89 -15.30 -3.22
C ILE A 218 -10.32 -13.83 -3.34
N GLY A 219 -9.73 -12.97 -2.51
CA GLY A 219 -9.94 -11.53 -2.58
C GLY A 219 -9.50 -10.95 -3.93
N GLN A 220 -10.08 -9.82 -4.30
CA GLN A 220 -9.70 -9.06 -5.48
C GLN A 220 -8.99 -7.76 -5.08
N PRO A 221 -8.15 -7.18 -5.93
CA PRO A 221 -7.55 -5.86 -5.68
C PRO A 221 -8.60 -4.79 -5.32
N GLU A 222 -9.79 -4.90 -5.88
CA GLU A 222 -10.92 -4.02 -5.60
C GLU A 222 -11.36 -4.05 -4.13
N ASP A 223 -11.33 -5.21 -3.46
CA ASP A 223 -11.70 -5.32 -2.04
C ASP A 223 -10.79 -4.46 -1.17
N VAL A 224 -9.48 -4.47 -1.48
CA VAL A 224 -8.47 -3.63 -0.80
C VAL A 224 -8.66 -2.16 -1.16
N ALA A 225 -8.94 -1.86 -2.42
CA ALA A 225 -9.14 -0.49 -2.89
C ALA A 225 -10.37 0.16 -2.27
N ASN A 226 -11.48 -0.57 -2.10
CA ASN A 226 -12.68 -0.08 -1.42
C ASN A 226 -12.40 0.26 0.05
N ALA A 227 -11.63 -0.58 0.75
CA ALA A 227 -11.19 -0.28 2.11
C ALA A 227 -10.28 0.96 2.17
N ALA A 228 -9.38 1.13 1.18
CA ALA A 228 -8.52 2.31 1.08
C ALA A 228 -9.34 3.59 0.85
N VAL A 229 -10.36 3.57 -0.02
CA VAL A 229 -11.27 4.71 -0.22
C VAL A 229 -11.98 5.07 1.08
N TYR A 230 -12.53 4.08 1.80
CA TYR A 230 -13.18 4.32 3.10
C TYR A 230 -12.23 4.99 4.09
N LEU A 231 -11.05 4.41 4.32
CA LEU A 231 -10.07 4.97 5.25
C LEU A 231 -9.53 6.34 4.82
N ALA A 232 -9.49 6.61 3.50
CA ALA A 232 -9.07 7.91 2.96
C ALA A 232 -10.13 9.00 3.15
N SER A 233 -11.39 8.63 3.25
CA SER A 233 -12.53 9.56 3.27
C SER A 233 -12.81 10.17 4.65
N ASP A 234 -13.69 11.16 4.68
CA ASP A 234 -14.18 11.78 5.92
C ASP A 234 -15.12 10.85 6.70
N GLU A 235 -15.63 9.77 6.09
CA GLU A 235 -16.41 8.73 6.79
C GLU A 235 -15.56 8.04 7.87
N ALA A 236 -14.23 7.97 7.66
CA ALA A 236 -13.27 7.43 8.61
C ALA A 236 -12.58 8.49 9.50
N LYS A 237 -13.14 9.69 9.65
CA LYS A 237 -12.52 10.79 10.40
C LYS A 237 -12.19 10.47 11.87
N TRP A 238 -12.87 9.49 12.47
CA TRP A 238 -12.63 9.03 13.84
C TRP A 238 -11.82 7.74 13.91
N ILE A 239 -11.22 7.31 12.78
CA ILE A 239 -10.41 6.10 12.68
C ILE A 239 -8.95 6.49 12.43
N SER A 240 -8.09 6.20 13.40
CA SER A 240 -6.63 6.38 13.31
C SER A 240 -5.94 5.31 14.14
N GLY A 241 -4.87 4.71 13.63
CA GLY A 241 -4.13 3.62 14.26
C GLY A 241 -4.75 2.24 14.06
N THR A 242 -5.80 2.10 13.27
CA THR A 242 -6.39 0.79 12.99
C THR A 242 -5.53 -0.03 12.06
N ILE A 243 -5.53 -1.34 12.31
CA ILE A 243 -5.04 -2.37 11.40
C ILE A 243 -6.27 -3.13 10.91
N LEU A 244 -6.69 -2.82 9.69
CA LEU A 244 -7.89 -3.38 9.09
C LEU A 244 -7.55 -4.61 8.25
N ASN A 245 -7.93 -5.78 8.71
CA ASN A 245 -7.78 -7.01 7.93
C ASN A 245 -8.86 -7.09 6.85
N VAL A 246 -8.42 -7.22 5.58
CA VAL A 246 -9.28 -7.42 4.40
C VAL A 246 -8.88 -8.77 3.81
N ASP A 247 -9.40 -9.84 4.40
CA ASP A 247 -8.84 -11.18 4.26
C ASP A 247 -9.87 -12.32 4.21
N GLY A 248 -11.16 -11.99 4.08
CA GLY A 248 -12.21 -13.00 4.05
C GLY A 248 -12.36 -13.81 5.35
N GLY A 249 -11.98 -13.21 6.49
CA GLY A 249 -12.03 -13.85 7.80
C GLY A 249 -10.84 -14.75 8.12
N LYS A 250 -9.80 -14.77 7.26
CA LYS A 250 -8.66 -15.69 7.41
C LYS A 250 -7.88 -15.48 8.71
N SER A 251 -7.69 -14.25 9.13
CA SER A 251 -6.99 -13.95 10.38
C SER A 251 -7.81 -14.26 11.64
N ALA A 252 -9.13 -14.32 11.51
CA ALA A 252 -10.03 -14.66 12.60
C ALA A 252 -10.26 -16.18 12.76
N SER A 253 -9.81 -16.98 11.78
CA SER A 253 -9.93 -18.45 11.84
C SER A 253 -8.71 -19.07 12.51
N GLU A 254 -8.93 -20.18 13.21
CA GLU A 254 -7.87 -21.11 13.60
C GLU A 254 -7.20 -21.63 12.32
N GLY A 255 -5.88 -21.56 12.24
CA GLY A 255 -5.04 -21.64 11.06
C GLY A 255 -5.11 -22.85 10.16
#